data_683f79ac95f2728f570437ce0c5c3672
#
_entry.id   683f79ac95f2728f570437ce0c5c3672
#
_cell.length_a   1.000
_cell.length_b   1.000
_cell.length_c   1.000
_cell.angle_alpha   90.00
_cell.angle_beta   90.00
_cell.angle_gamma   90.00
#
_symmetry.space_group_name_H-M   'P 1'
#
loop_
_entity.id
_entity.type
_entity.pdbx_description
1 polymer ?
#
loop_
_entity_poly.entity_id
_entity_poly.type
_entity_poly.pdbx_seq_one_letter_code
_entity_poly.pdbx_strand_id
1 'polypeptide(L)'
;MTTKRRPGGRTARTKSSVFEAVTALLTERGYGTLNMTDIAERAGVAATSLYRRWGDVRVLIMEVAVERLMQEHPLPNTGALAQDLRTWARSIAAGLSSPGGSSFFQAFIATALPIGSNGVARMAPLQPRVAQLETMLDRARARGEPSPSIEDVVDMLLAPLYTRTLFGMPTDQALADRLVKRLLGECR
;
A
#
# COMPACT_ATOMS: atom_id res chain seq x y z
N MET A 1 -7.00 9.78 -43.53
CA MET A 1 -6.77 8.84 -42.43
C MET A 1 -6.08 9.59 -41.27
N THR A 2 -6.85 10.03 -40.30
CA THR A 2 -6.35 10.85 -39.16
C THR A 2 -5.97 9.92 -38.01
N THR A 3 -4.69 9.81 -37.74
CA THR A 3 -4.15 9.00 -36.66
C THR A 3 -4.53 9.64 -35.32
N LYS A 4 -5.50 9.08 -34.61
CA LYS A 4 -5.98 9.49 -33.29
C LYS A 4 -4.85 9.24 -32.27
N ARG A 5 -4.09 10.29 -31.95
CA ARG A 5 -3.01 10.28 -30.94
C ARG A 5 -3.63 9.99 -29.58
N ARG A 6 -3.40 8.79 -29.02
CA ARG A 6 -3.86 8.40 -27.66
C ARG A 6 -3.25 9.33 -26.62
N PRO A 7 -4.05 10.17 -25.90
CA PRO A 7 -3.55 10.97 -24.80
C PRO A 7 -3.36 10.03 -23.60
N GLY A 8 -2.15 9.69 -23.26
CA GLY A 8 -1.85 8.82 -22.10
C GLY A 8 -0.41 8.31 -22.06
N GLY A 9 0.20 8.06 -23.20
CA GLY A 9 1.50 7.38 -23.25
C GLY A 9 2.66 8.15 -22.60
N ARG A 10 2.72 9.47 -22.75
CA ARG A 10 3.81 10.29 -22.16
C ARG A 10 3.61 10.50 -20.67
N THR A 11 2.40 10.81 -20.25
CA THR A 11 2.06 11.02 -18.82
C THR A 11 2.19 9.73 -18.02
N ALA A 12 1.79 8.59 -18.57
CA ALA A 12 1.95 7.28 -17.93
C ALA A 12 3.43 6.90 -17.79
N ARG A 13 4.23 7.08 -18.85
CA ARG A 13 5.69 6.82 -18.79
C ARG A 13 6.39 7.71 -17.76
N THR A 14 6.06 9.01 -17.74
CA THR A 14 6.60 9.94 -16.73
C THR A 14 6.24 9.50 -15.32
N LYS A 15 4.98 9.06 -15.08
CA LYS A 15 4.57 8.53 -13.77
C LYS A 15 5.40 7.30 -13.40
N SER A 16 5.56 6.34 -14.30
CA SER A 16 6.37 5.13 -14.07
C SER A 16 7.82 5.48 -13.71
N SER A 17 8.51 6.31 -14.52
CA SER A 17 9.89 6.72 -14.24
C SER A 17 10.04 7.42 -12.89
N VAL A 18 9.08 8.27 -12.51
CA VAL A 18 9.09 8.94 -11.19
C VAL A 18 8.92 7.93 -10.07
N PHE A 19 8.02 6.97 -10.21
CA PHE A 19 7.75 5.95 -9.19
C PHE A 19 8.94 5.00 -9.03
N GLU A 20 9.59 4.63 -10.12
CA GLU A 20 10.84 3.85 -10.11
C GLU A 20 11.96 4.62 -9.39
N ALA A 21 12.10 5.92 -9.66
CA ALA A 21 13.07 6.77 -8.99
C ALA A 21 12.83 6.87 -7.48
N VAL A 22 11.59 7.09 -7.05
CA VAL A 22 11.23 7.10 -5.62
C VAL A 22 11.54 5.76 -4.98
N THR A 23 11.16 4.66 -5.63
CA THR A 23 11.42 3.29 -5.12
C THR A 23 12.91 3.04 -4.93
N ALA A 24 13.73 3.35 -5.94
CA ALA A 24 15.17 3.18 -5.86
C ALA A 24 15.78 4.03 -4.74
N LEU A 25 15.44 5.31 -4.66
CA LEU A 25 15.97 6.22 -3.64
C LEU A 25 15.53 5.83 -2.22
N LEU A 26 14.30 5.37 -2.01
CA LEU A 26 13.84 4.85 -0.72
C LEU A 26 14.64 3.62 -0.29
N THR A 27 14.95 2.74 -1.23
CA THR A 27 15.74 1.53 -0.96
C THR A 27 17.21 1.86 -0.66
N GLU A 28 17.78 2.83 -1.39
CA GLU A 28 19.19 3.22 -1.27
C GLU A 28 19.48 4.07 -0.04
N ARG A 29 18.58 5.00 0.31
CA ARG A 29 18.86 6.08 1.28
C ARG A 29 17.87 6.14 2.44
N GLY A 30 16.75 5.42 2.38
CA GLY A 30 15.65 5.53 3.33
C GLY A 30 14.82 6.80 3.17
N TYR A 31 13.76 6.92 4.00
CA TYR A 31 12.75 7.98 3.87
C TYR A 31 13.28 9.41 4.17
N GLY A 32 14.15 9.57 5.17
CA GLY A 32 14.48 10.88 5.74
C GLY A 32 15.28 11.83 4.85
N THR A 33 15.80 11.35 3.72
CA THR A 33 16.70 12.11 2.84
C THR A 33 16.10 12.46 1.48
N LEU A 34 14.87 12.01 1.19
CA LEU A 34 14.26 12.22 -0.12
C LEU A 34 13.70 13.63 -0.29
N ASN A 35 14.02 14.25 -1.43
CA ASN A 35 13.44 15.52 -1.85
C ASN A 35 13.03 15.46 -3.33
N MET A 36 12.23 16.46 -3.76
CA MET A 36 11.70 16.52 -5.14
C MET A 36 12.79 16.66 -6.19
N THR A 37 13.92 17.32 -5.85
CA THR A 37 15.02 17.56 -6.81
C THR A 37 15.74 16.25 -7.13
N ASP A 38 16.10 15.47 -6.12
CA ASP A 38 16.76 14.16 -6.30
C ASP A 38 15.89 13.19 -7.11
N ILE A 39 14.57 13.18 -6.82
CA ILE A 39 13.61 12.35 -7.55
C ILE A 39 13.51 12.79 -9.01
N ALA A 40 13.44 14.09 -9.27
CA ALA A 40 13.35 14.63 -10.62
C ALA A 40 14.59 14.31 -11.46
N GLU A 41 15.79 14.49 -10.86
CA GLU A 41 17.06 14.14 -11.49
C GLU A 41 17.13 12.65 -11.84
N ARG A 42 16.82 11.79 -10.88
CA ARG A 42 16.83 10.33 -11.07
C ARG A 42 15.81 9.86 -12.12
N ALA A 43 14.64 10.50 -12.17
CA ALA A 43 13.58 10.18 -13.13
C ALA A 43 13.79 10.82 -14.51
N GLY A 44 14.77 11.70 -14.68
CA GLY A 44 15.00 12.44 -15.94
C GLY A 44 13.87 13.42 -16.29
N VAL A 45 13.26 14.06 -15.29
CA VAL A 45 12.14 15.01 -15.48
C VAL A 45 12.43 16.34 -14.79
N ALA A 46 11.75 17.41 -15.21
CA ALA A 46 11.89 18.70 -14.55
C ALA A 46 11.21 18.70 -13.15
N ALA A 47 11.92 19.16 -12.12
CA ALA A 47 11.38 19.25 -10.76
C ALA A 47 10.08 20.06 -10.67
N THR A 48 9.94 21.12 -11.48
CA THR A 48 8.72 21.92 -11.59
C THR A 48 7.49 21.10 -12.02
N SER A 49 7.70 20.04 -12.79
CA SER A 49 6.63 19.11 -13.19
C SER A 49 6.16 18.25 -12.02
N LEU A 50 7.06 17.86 -11.12
CA LEU A 50 6.73 17.13 -9.90
C LEU A 50 5.97 18.03 -8.92
N TYR A 51 6.48 19.23 -8.65
CA TYR A 51 5.80 20.19 -7.77
C TYR A 51 4.39 20.53 -8.26
N ARG A 52 4.21 20.73 -9.57
CA ARG A 52 2.89 21.02 -10.15
C ARG A 52 1.91 19.86 -9.96
N ARG A 53 2.37 18.60 -9.97
CA ARG A 53 1.51 17.42 -9.90
C ARG A 53 1.23 16.98 -8.48
N TRP A 54 2.24 16.96 -7.63
CA TRP A 54 2.17 16.41 -6.27
C TRP A 54 2.26 17.47 -5.16
N GLY A 55 2.80 18.64 -5.45
CA GLY A 55 2.96 19.73 -4.48
C GLY A 55 4.04 19.48 -3.43
N ASP A 56 4.01 18.33 -2.80
CA ASP A 56 4.91 17.94 -1.70
C ASP A 56 5.47 16.52 -1.94
N VAL A 57 6.73 16.33 -1.56
CA VAL A 57 7.42 15.02 -1.69
C VAL A 57 6.71 13.92 -0.90
N ARG A 58 6.09 14.25 0.23
CA ARG A 58 5.34 13.29 1.05
C ARG A 58 4.11 12.75 0.32
N VAL A 59 3.41 13.62 -0.44
CA VAL A 59 2.25 13.20 -1.25
C VAL A 59 2.69 12.23 -2.35
N LEU A 60 3.82 12.52 -3.01
CA LEU A 60 4.39 11.63 -4.01
C LEU A 60 4.79 10.28 -3.41
N ILE A 61 5.52 10.29 -2.29
CA ILE A 61 5.96 9.05 -1.62
C ILE A 61 4.75 8.23 -1.18
N MET A 62 3.71 8.86 -0.64
CA MET A 62 2.47 8.19 -0.24
C MET A 62 1.80 7.51 -1.46
N GLU A 63 1.68 8.21 -2.59
CA GLU A 63 1.09 7.63 -3.82
C GLU A 63 1.90 6.42 -4.30
N VAL A 64 3.24 6.50 -4.26
CA VAL A 64 4.13 5.37 -4.61
C VAL A 64 3.94 4.20 -3.65
N ALA A 65 3.90 4.46 -2.35
CA ALA A 65 3.75 3.43 -1.33
C ALA A 65 2.41 2.69 -1.47
N VAL A 66 1.33 3.41 -1.73
CA VAL A 66 -0.01 2.81 -1.93
C VAL A 66 -0.06 2.01 -3.24
N GLU A 67 0.47 2.54 -4.35
CA GLU A 67 0.49 1.80 -5.62
C GLU A 67 1.29 0.51 -5.51
N ARG A 68 2.44 0.56 -4.84
CA ARG A 68 3.26 -0.61 -4.56
C ARG A 68 2.53 -1.64 -3.68
N LEU A 69 1.88 -1.19 -2.61
CA LEU A 69 1.05 -2.04 -1.75
C LEU A 69 0.00 -2.80 -2.55
N MET A 70 -0.64 -2.13 -3.51
CA MET A 70 -1.66 -2.75 -4.35
C MET A 70 -1.10 -3.77 -5.35
N GLN A 71 0.09 -3.50 -5.90
CA GLN A 71 0.75 -4.37 -6.88
C GLN A 71 1.40 -5.60 -6.23
N GLU A 72 2.08 -5.41 -5.09
CA GLU A 72 2.81 -6.49 -4.41
C GLU A 72 1.89 -7.41 -3.60
N HIS A 73 0.75 -6.90 -3.13
CA HIS A 73 -0.19 -7.63 -2.29
C HIS A 73 -1.61 -7.61 -2.88
N PRO A 74 -1.82 -8.15 -4.10
CA PRO A 74 -3.15 -8.19 -4.71
C PRO A 74 -4.11 -8.98 -3.82
N LEU A 75 -5.38 -8.56 -3.80
CA LEU A 75 -6.42 -9.29 -3.09
C LEU A 75 -6.85 -10.51 -3.93
N PRO A 76 -6.75 -11.73 -3.40
CA PRO A 76 -7.15 -12.93 -4.11
C PRO A 76 -8.66 -13.02 -4.32
N ASN A 77 -9.08 -13.95 -5.17
CA ASN A 77 -10.47 -14.33 -5.38
C ASN A 77 -10.54 -15.83 -5.65
N THR A 78 -10.32 -16.63 -4.62
CA THR A 78 -10.30 -18.09 -4.69
C THR A 78 -11.68 -18.70 -4.58
N GLY A 79 -12.69 -17.92 -4.20
CA GLY A 79 -14.04 -18.40 -3.91
C GLY A 79 -14.29 -18.71 -2.44
N ALA A 80 -13.31 -18.54 -1.55
CA ALA A 80 -13.44 -18.73 -0.12
C ALA A 80 -12.74 -17.61 0.65
N LEU A 81 -13.46 -16.86 1.49
CA LEU A 81 -12.95 -15.70 2.21
C LEU A 81 -11.74 -16.04 3.09
N ALA A 82 -11.83 -17.16 3.81
CA ALA A 82 -10.75 -17.59 4.69
C ALA A 82 -9.43 -17.82 3.93
N GLN A 83 -9.51 -18.40 2.73
CA GLN A 83 -8.34 -18.61 1.87
C GLN A 83 -7.82 -17.29 1.31
N ASP A 84 -8.72 -16.41 0.87
CA ASP A 84 -8.37 -15.08 0.35
C ASP A 84 -7.63 -14.26 1.41
N LEU A 85 -8.17 -14.17 2.62
CA LEU A 85 -7.56 -13.46 3.73
C LEU A 85 -6.21 -14.06 4.15
N ARG A 86 -6.08 -15.42 4.22
CA ARG A 86 -4.80 -16.08 4.53
C ARG A 86 -3.73 -15.76 3.49
N THR A 87 -4.07 -15.91 2.22
CA THR A 87 -3.13 -15.66 1.13
C THR A 87 -2.67 -14.21 1.13
N TRP A 88 -3.59 -13.29 1.30
CA TRP A 88 -3.29 -11.87 1.38
C TRP A 88 -2.46 -11.50 2.61
N ALA A 89 -2.84 -11.95 3.80
CA ALA A 89 -2.12 -11.68 5.03
C ALA A 89 -0.68 -12.23 5.00
N ARG A 90 -0.49 -13.43 4.46
CA ARG A 90 0.84 -14.04 4.28
C ARG A 90 1.70 -13.22 3.31
N SER A 91 1.11 -12.70 2.22
CA SER A 91 1.85 -11.86 1.27
C SER A 91 2.31 -10.56 1.93
N ILE A 92 1.45 -9.92 2.75
CA ILE A 92 1.83 -8.73 3.52
C ILE A 92 2.95 -9.06 4.52
N ALA A 93 2.82 -10.13 5.28
CA ALA A 93 3.84 -10.55 6.26
C ALA A 93 5.19 -10.82 5.57
N ALA A 94 5.19 -11.49 4.42
CA ALA A 94 6.39 -11.73 3.63
C ALA A 94 7.00 -10.42 3.10
N GLY A 95 6.17 -9.50 2.59
CA GLY A 95 6.61 -8.18 2.11
C GLY A 95 7.25 -7.36 3.23
N LEU A 96 6.63 -7.30 4.40
CA LEU A 96 7.15 -6.56 5.56
C LEU A 96 8.49 -7.13 6.09
N SER A 97 8.69 -8.45 5.94
CA SER A 97 9.92 -9.13 6.35
C SER A 97 11.01 -9.13 5.27
N SER A 98 10.71 -8.69 4.06
CA SER A 98 11.67 -8.66 2.96
C SER A 98 12.68 -7.52 3.12
N PRO A 99 13.91 -7.64 2.56
CA PRO A 99 14.87 -6.53 2.51
C PRO A 99 14.23 -5.30 1.84
N GLY A 100 14.22 -4.17 2.55
CA GLY A 100 13.61 -2.92 2.07
C GLY A 100 12.08 -2.83 2.24
N GLY A 101 11.37 -3.91 2.55
CA GLY A 101 9.91 -3.89 2.77
C GLY A 101 9.51 -3.00 3.94
N SER A 102 10.26 -3.04 5.02
CA SER A 102 10.08 -2.15 6.18
C SER A 102 10.31 -0.67 5.83
N SER A 103 11.20 -0.35 4.89
CA SER A 103 11.50 1.05 4.49
C SER A 103 10.29 1.72 3.83
N PHE A 104 9.54 1.00 2.98
CA PHE A 104 8.31 1.53 2.39
C PHE A 104 7.21 1.72 3.44
N PHE A 105 7.10 0.78 4.36
CA PHE A 105 6.15 0.92 5.46
C PHE A 105 6.52 2.09 6.39
N GLN A 106 7.80 2.26 6.72
CA GLN A 106 8.29 3.44 7.46
C GLN A 106 8.00 4.74 6.70
N ALA A 107 8.23 4.77 5.39
CA ALA A 107 7.91 5.91 4.55
C ALA A 107 6.40 6.22 4.56
N PHE A 108 5.55 5.20 4.45
CA PHE A 108 4.10 5.32 4.56
C PHE A 108 3.68 5.94 5.90
N ILE A 109 4.16 5.41 7.02
CA ILE A 109 3.87 5.93 8.36
C ILE A 109 4.38 7.37 8.52
N ALA A 110 5.61 7.66 8.11
CA ALA A 110 6.20 8.99 8.24
C ALA A 110 5.47 10.04 7.39
N THR A 111 4.93 9.65 6.22
CA THR A 111 4.10 10.54 5.39
C THR A 111 2.68 10.72 5.94
N ALA A 112 2.16 9.71 6.65
CA ALA A 112 0.83 9.74 7.26
C ALA A 112 0.78 10.58 8.55
N LEU A 113 1.90 10.85 9.19
CA LEU A 113 2.02 11.42 10.54
C LEU A 113 2.21 12.95 10.70
N PRO A 114 1.94 13.88 9.79
CA PRO A 114 1.87 15.28 10.18
C PRO A 114 0.63 15.50 11.05
N ILE A 115 0.86 15.73 12.33
CA ILE A 115 -0.16 16.09 13.31
C ILE A 115 -0.82 17.41 12.86
N GLY A 116 -2.12 17.44 12.66
CA GLY A 116 -2.88 18.64 12.35
C GLY A 116 -3.73 18.65 11.07
N SER A 117 -3.60 17.68 10.18
CA SER A 117 -4.52 17.54 9.04
C SER A 117 -5.69 16.61 9.37
N ASN A 118 -6.89 16.91 8.86
CA ASN A 118 -8.08 16.08 9.04
C ASN A 118 -7.81 14.63 8.65
N GLY A 119 -8.12 13.67 9.53
CA GLY A 119 -7.87 12.24 9.33
C GLY A 119 -8.43 11.68 8.01
N VAL A 120 -9.55 12.25 7.53
CA VAL A 120 -10.18 11.88 6.25
C VAL A 120 -9.25 12.16 5.05
N ALA A 121 -8.53 13.27 5.04
CA ALA A 121 -7.61 13.60 3.94
C ALA A 121 -6.42 12.63 3.85
N ARG A 122 -6.02 12.02 4.96
CA ARG A 122 -4.94 11.03 5.03
C ARG A 122 -5.34 9.67 4.46
N MET A 123 -6.60 9.31 4.60
CA MET A 123 -7.13 8.05 4.08
C MET A 123 -7.44 8.09 2.59
N ALA A 124 -7.53 9.29 1.98
CA ALA A 124 -7.86 9.43 0.56
C ALA A 124 -6.98 8.58 -0.38
N PRO A 125 -5.65 8.51 -0.22
CA PRO A 125 -4.81 7.65 -1.06
C PRO A 125 -5.11 6.15 -0.90
N LEU A 126 -5.64 5.72 0.25
CA LEU A 126 -5.99 4.32 0.53
C LEU A 126 -7.39 3.93 0.04
N GLN A 127 -8.23 4.88 -0.38
CA GLN A 127 -9.60 4.59 -0.83
C GLN A 127 -9.68 3.49 -1.90
N PRO A 128 -8.80 3.43 -2.93
CA PRO A 128 -8.85 2.33 -3.88
C PRO A 128 -8.61 0.97 -3.23
N ARG A 129 -7.77 0.90 -2.19
CA ARG A 129 -7.50 -0.34 -1.45
C ARG A 129 -8.69 -0.74 -0.58
N VAL A 130 -9.30 0.22 0.09
CA VAL A 130 -10.52 0.01 0.87
C VAL A 130 -11.63 -0.55 -0.02
N ALA A 131 -11.87 0.05 -1.20
CA ALA A 131 -12.88 -0.41 -2.14
C ALA A 131 -12.62 -1.85 -2.66
N GLN A 132 -11.36 -2.22 -2.89
CA GLN A 132 -10.99 -3.60 -3.24
C GLN A 132 -11.31 -4.58 -2.11
N LEU A 133 -11.01 -4.20 -0.86
CA LEU A 133 -11.29 -5.02 0.31
C LEU A 133 -12.80 -5.16 0.52
N GLU A 134 -13.57 -4.08 0.41
CA GLU A 134 -15.04 -4.12 0.43
C GLU A 134 -15.58 -5.10 -0.61
N THR A 135 -15.09 -5.02 -1.85
CA THR A 135 -15.48 -5.94 -2.93
C THR A 135 -15.20 -7.41 -2.57
N MET A 136 -14.09 -7.70 -1.89
CA MET A 136 -13.78 -9.07 -1.44
C MET A 136 -14.76 -9.53 -0.35
N LEU A 137 -15.04 -8.68 0.63
CA LEU A 137 -15.98 -8.97 1.72
C LEU A 137 -17.43 -9.12 1.22
N ASP A 138 -17.84 -8.26 0.28
CA ASP A 138 -19.18 -8.36 -0.34
C ASP A 138 -19.37 -9.65 -1.13
N ARG A 139 -18.34 -10.10 -1.86
CA ARG A 139 -18.41 -11.42 -2.53
C ARG A 139 -18.59 -12.56 -1.53
N ALA A 140 -17.93 -12.49 -0.37
CA ALA A 140 -18.10 -13.50 0.67
C ALA A 140 -19.53 -13.47 1.24
N ARG A 141 -20.08 -12.29 1.54
CA ARG A 141 -21.48 -12.12 1.98
C ARG A 141 -22.47 -12.68 0.97
N ALA A 142 -22.24 -12.40 -0.32
CA ALA A 142 -23.09 -12.92 -1.39
C ALA A 142 -23.09 -14.45 -1.51
N ARG A 143 -22.02 -15.12 -1.04
CA ARG A 143 -21.94 -16.58 -0.91
C ARG A 143 -22.50 -17.13 0.41
N GLY A 144 -22.95 -16.26 1.31
CA GLY A 144 -23.44 -16.65 2.65
C GLY A 144 -22.33 -16.96 3.65
N GLU A 145 -21.07 -16.57 3.36
CA GLU A 145 -19.96 -16.75 4.30
C GLU A 145 -20.00 -15.66 5.40
N PRO A 146 -19.67 -16.00 6.67
CA PRO A 146 -19.43 -15.01 7.69
C PRO A 146 -18.32 -14.05 7.24
N SER A 147 -18.63 -12.75 7.20
CA SER A 147 -17.72 -11.75 6.69
C SER A 147 -17.51 -10.66 7.75
N PRO A 148 -16.25 -10.38 8.14
CA PRO A 148 -15.94 -9.30 9.07
C PRO A 148 -16.25 -7.94 8.44
N SER A 149 -16.25 -6.89 9.26
CA SER A 149 -16.24 -5.51 8.81
C SER A 149 -14.83 -5.09 8.33
N ILE A 150 -14.72 -3.97 7.62
CA ILE A 150 -13.41 -3.40 7.28
C ILE A 150 -12.64 -3.02 8.54
N GLU A 151 -13.33 -2.45 9.50
CA GLU A 151 -12.77 -2.07 10.80
C GLU A 151 -12.15 -3.30 11.50
N ASP A 152 -12.86 -4.43 11.53
CA ASP A 152 -12.31 -5.67 12.09
C ASP A 152 -11.07 -6.15 11.35
N VAL A 153 -11.05 -6.06 10.01
CA VAL A 153 -9.87 -6.40 9.21
C VAL A 153 -8.70 -5.49 9.54
N VAL A 154 -8.95 -4.19 9.71
CA VAL A 154 -7.89 -3.24 10.11
C VAL A 154 -7.40 -3.55 11.51
N ASP A 155 -8.28 -3.68 12.48
CA ASP A 155 -7.93 -3.77 13.90
C ASP A 155 -7.35 -5.14 14.29
N MET A 156 -7.88 -6.22 13.73
CA MET A 156 -7.50 -7.58 14.11
C MET A 156 -6.45 -8.21 13.20
N LEU A 157 -6.27 -7.72 11.97
CA LEU A 157 -5.33 -8.29 11.00
C LEU A 157 -4.21 -7.31 10.64
N LEU A 158 -4.55 -6.12 10.12
CA LEU A 158 -3.54 -5.21 9.58
C LEU A 158 -2.76 -4.49 10.69
N ALA A 159 -3.45 -3.93 11.69
CA ALA A 159 -2.79 -3.21 12.77
C ALA A 159 -1.75 -4.07 13.51
N PRO A 160 -2.03 -5.32 13.91
CA PRO A 160 -1.02 -6.17 14.53
C PRO A 160 0.20 -6.45 13.63
N LEU A 161 0.00 -6.70 12.33
CA LEU A 161 1.11 -6.93 11.39
C LEU A 161 2.02 -5.69 11.30
N TYR A 162 1.43 -4.54 11.12
CA TYR A 162 2.16 -3.28 10.97
C TYR A 162 2.83 -2.82 12.27
N THR A 163 2.14 -2.94 13.40
CA THR A 163 2.68 -2.54 14.71
C THR A 163 3.89 -3.42 15.09
N ARG A 164 3.80 -4.72 14.86
CA ARG A 164 4.94 -5.62 15.12
C ARG A 164 6.15 -5.26 14.27
N THR A 165 5.95 -4.94 12.99
CA THR A 165 7.02 -4.50 12.09
C THR A 165 7.67 -3.21 12.59
N LEU A 166 6.89 -2.24 13.08
CA LEU A 166 7.43 -0.99 13.64
C LEU A 166 8.35 -1.22 14.84
N PHE A 167 8.04 -2.22 15.66
CA PHE A 167 8.85 -2.56 16.84
C PHE A 167 9.91 -3.66 16.56
N GLY A 168 10.17 -3.99 15.30
CA GLY A 168 11.15 -5.03 14.94
C GLY A 168 10.79 -6.44 15.42
N MET A 169 9.51 -6.68 15.73
CA MET A 169 9.03 -7.99 16.15
C MET A 169 8.82 -8.90 14.93
N PRO A 170 9.01 -10.21 15.05
CA PRO A 170 8.80 -11.15 13.95
C PRO A 170 7.39 -11.04 13.35
N THR A 171 7.32 -10.93 12.02
CA THR A 171 6.10 -10.86 11.24
C THR A 171 6.18 -11.94 10.18
N ASP A 172 5.75 -13.17 10.52
CA ASP A 172 5.84 -14.36 9.70
C ASP A 172 4.49 -14.89 9.24
N GLN A 173 4.49 -15.93 8.42
CA GLN A 173 3.28 -16.57 7.94
C GLN A 173 2.44 -17.21 9.07
N ALA A 174 3.09 -17.73 10.11
CA ALA A 174 2.40 -18.31 11.26
C ALA A 174 1.61 -17.25 12.03
N LEU A 175 2.16 -16.04 12.17
CA LEU A 175 1.44 -14.90 12.73
C LEU A 175 0.24 -14.53 11.85
N ALA A 176 0.44 -14.39 10.53
CA ALA A 176 -0.63 -14.06 9.60
C ALA A 176 -1.81 -15.06 9.71
N ASP A 177 -1.51 -16.35 9.75
CA ASP A 177 -2.53 -17.40 9.90
C ASP A 177 -3.30 -17.29 11.23
N ARG A 178 -2.59 -17.04 12.35
CA ARG A 178 -3.23 -16.85 13.67
C ARG A 178 -4.17 -15.65 13.67
N LEU A 179 -3.75 -14.55 13.06
CA LEU A 179 -4.57 -13.32 13.01
C LEU A 179 -5.83 -13.55 12.17
N VAL A 180 -5.72 -14.20 11.01
CA VAL A 180 -6.89 -14.55 10.19
C VAL A 180 -7.84 -15.48 10.93
N LYS A 181 -7.33 -16.50 11.64
CA LYS A 181 -8.17 -17.37 12.46
C LYS A 181 -8.96 -16.60 13.52
N ARG A 182 -8.29 -15.65 14.20
CA ARG A 182 -8.96 -14.80 15.21
C ARG A 182 -10.02 -13.91 14.57
N LEU A 183 -9.70 -13.28 13.44
CA LEU A 183 -10.62 -12.43 12.70
C LEU A 183 -11.89 -13.18 12.29
N LEU A 184 -11.77 -14.43 11.87
CA LEU A 184 -12.89 -15.26 11.44
C LEU A 184 -13.58 -16.02 12.60
N GLY A 185 -13.14 -15.83 13.85
CA GLY A 185 -13.74 -16.50 14.99
C GLY A 185 -13.42 -18.01 15.07
N GLU A 186 -12.41 -18.49 14.35
CA GLU A 186 -11.99 -19.90 14.31
C GLU A 186 -11.14 -20.31 15.54
N CYS A 187 -10.91 -19.39 16.48
CA CYS A 187 -10.23 -19.65 17.74
C CYS A 187 -11.28 -19.86 18.85
N ARG A 188 -11.68 -21.11 19.08
CA ARG A 188 -12.23 -21.59 20.35
C ARG A 188 -11.25 -22.56 20.98
#